data_dec9db4cfe65b10d3c1f7a2fafa2310a
#
_entry.id   dec9db4cfe65b10d3c1f7a2fafa2310a
#
_cell.length_a   1.000
_cell.length_b   1.000
_cell.length_c   1.000
_cell.angle_alpha   90.00
_cell.angle_beta   90.00
_cell.angle_gamma   90.00
#
_symmetry.space_group_name_H-M   'P 1'
#
loop_
_entity.id
_entity.type
_entity.pdbx_description
1 polymer ?
#
loop_
_entity_poly.entity_id
_entity_poly.type
_entity_poly.pdbx_seq_one_letter_code
_entity_poly.pdbx_strand_id
1 'polypeptide(L)'
;MEYRKLRVIISGGGTGGHIFPAISIANRFKEVNPETEILFVGANGRMEMEKVPAAGYRIVGLPISGLQRKLSLKNILHDIALPFKTLYSRAKARKLIREFKPDIAVGVGGYASAPLLMAATRAHIPSMIQEQNGFAGLTNRMLGGKVDRICVAYEGMERFFPADKLVMSGNPIRSSIRPATPEVRAQALAYYGLDAAKKHLLIVGGSLGCGTLNRTLMAWIEAGCPGGEDVEILWQCGKYYEKEVAAFMQGRELPAIRWSAFIERMDYAYAAADLIVSRSGASSVSEICACGKACIFVPSPNVAEDHQTHNAMALVSRSAAEMVRDADAPKQLMDKALALVHDKARIAEMEQNAFAMALPDAAATIVDCAYGILR
;
A
#
# COMPACT_ATOMS: atom_id res chain seq x y z
N MET A 1 -5.72 27.67 6.45
CA MET A 1 -7.12 27.16 6.35
C MET A 1 -7.61 26.92 7.76
N GLU A 2 -8.83 27.35 8.11
CA GLU A 2 -9.41 27.04 9.43
C GLU A 2 -10.04 25.65 9.38
N TYR A 3 -9.57 24.73 10.22
CA TYR A 3 -10.05 23.34 10.29
C TYR A 3 -11.15 23.23 11.35
N ARG A 4 -12.40 23.45 10.95
CA ARG A 4 -13.56 23.26 11.82
C ARG A 4 -13.80 21.78 12.16
N LYS A 5 -14.53 21.51 13.24
CA LYS A 5 -15.03 20.16 13.56
C LYS A 5 -15.88 19.62 12.40
N LEU A 6 -15.64 18.36 12.01
CA LEU A 6 -16.39 17.66 10.96
C LEU A 6 -16.91 16.30 11.46
N ARG A 7 -17.93 15.82 10.77
CA ARG A 7 -18.38 14.43 10.80
C ARG A 7 -17.98 13.78 9.48
N VAL A 8 -16.95 12.93 9.53
CA VAL A 8 -16.34 12.32 8.34
C VAL A 8 -16.73 10.85 8.27
N ILE A 9 -17.31 10.42 7.15
CA ILE A 9 -17.55 9.00 6.90
C ILE A 9 -16.54 8.49 5.86
N ILE A 10 -15.78 7.43 6.23
CA ILE A 10 -14.69 6.91 5.40
C ILE A 10 -14.98 5.48 5.00
N SER A 11 -14.81 5.12 3.75
CA SER A 11 -14.88 3.73 3.30
C SER A 11 -13.64 3.33 2.53
N GLY A 12 -13.04 2.23 2.97
CA GLY A 12 -11.90 1.60 2.32
C GLY A 12 -11.68 0.22 2.92
N GLY A 13 -11.36 -0.77 2.10
CA GLY A 13 -11.20 -2.12 2.63
C GLY A 13 -10.87 -3.18 1.60
N GLY A 14 -10.88 -4.43 2.06
CA GLY A 14 -10.54 -5.61 1.27
C GLY A 14 -9.05 -5.96 1.30
N THR A 15 -8.17 -4.96 1.31
CA THR A 15 -6.71 -5.15 1.36
C THR A 15 -6.05 -4.06 2.20
N GLY A 16 -4.82 -4.32 2.68
CA GLY A 16 -4.02 -3.32 3.39
C GLY A 16 -3.78 -2.04 2.57
N GLY A 17 -3.69 -2.16 1.24
CA GLY A 17 -3.51 -1.03 0.34
C GLY A 17 -4.64 0.00 0.35
N HIS A 18 -5.86 -0.38 0.77
CA HIS A 18 -6.97 0.55 0.99
C HIS A 18 -7.15 0.93 2.46
N ILE A 19 -6.89 -0.02 3.37
CA ILE A 19 -7.16 0.18 4.80
C ILE A 19 -6.18 1.18 5.42
N PHE A 20 -4.89 1.02 5.19
CA PHE A 20 -3.87 1.89 5.79
C PHE A 20 -3.93 3.34 5.28
N PRO A 21 -4.11 3.62 3.98
CA PRO A 21 -4.39 4.97 3.50
C PRO A 21 -5.64 5.58 4.14
N ALA A 22 -6.73 4.80 4.29
CA ALA A 22 -7.95 5.29 4.95
C ALA A 22 -7.71 5.67 6.42
N ILE A 23 -6.94 4.86 7.16
CA ILE A 23 -6.55 5.17 8.54
C ILE A 23 -5.65 6.41 8.60
N SER A 24 -4.68 6.54 7.69
CA SER A 24 -3.80 7.73 7.64
C SER A 24 -4.58 9.01 7.36
N ILE A 25 -5.58 8.98 6.47
CA ILE A 25 -6.48 10.11 6.22
C ILE A 25 -7.29 10.44 7.49
N ALA A 26 -7.82 9.41 8.17
CA ALA A 26 -8.56 9.58 9.43
C ALA A 26 -7.70 10.22 10.53
N ASN A 27 -6.47 9.73 10.69
CA ASN A 27 -5.51 10.30 11.64
C ASN A 27 -5.26 11.79 11.34
N ARG A 28 -5.06 12.14 10.07
CA ARG A 28 -4.82 13.53 9.68
C ARG A 28 -6.03 14.43 9.97
N PHE A 29 -7.27 13.96 9.75
CA PHE A 29 -8.47 14.69 10.19
C PHE A 29 -8.47 14.95 11.70
N LYS A 30 -8.05 13.96 12.50
CA LYS A 30 -7.92 14.09 13.96
C LYS A 30 -6.78 15.00 14.39
N GLU A 31 -5.66 15.00 13.68
CA GLU A 31 -4.52 15.89 13.94
C GLU A 31 -4.89 17.36 13.74
N VAL A 32 -5.60 17.69 12.65
CA VAL A 32 -5.98 19.08 12.36
C VAL A 32 -7.16 19.56 13.22
N ASN A 33 -8.05 18.67 13.63
CA ASN A 33 -9.11 18.96 14.59
C ASN A 33 -9.47 17.69 15.40
N PRO A 34 -9.05 17.59 16.66
CA PRO A 34 -9.30 16.41 17.52
C PRO A 34 -10.79 16.13 17.80
N GLU A 35 -11.66 17.14 17.66
CA GLU A 35 -13.11 16.97 17.85
C GLU A 35 -13.81 16.36 16.64
N THR A 36 -13.15 16.23 15.49
CA THR A 36 -13.72 15.60 14.30
C THR A 36 -14.19 14.18 14.59
N GLU A 37 -15.44 13.89 14.26
CA GLU A 37 -16.04 12.56 14.44
C GLU A 37 -15.83 11.72 13.19
N ILE A 38 -15.29 10.51 13.34
CA ILE A 38 -14.98 9.62 12.21
C ILE A 38 -15.74 8.30 12.35
N LEU A 39 -16.43 7.92 11.28
CA LEU A 39 -17.09 6.64 11.14
C LEU A 39 -16.55 5.92 9.90
N PHE A 40 -16.02 4.70 10.10
CA PHE A 40 -15.64 3.85 8.98
C PHE A 40 -16.80 2.96 8.52
N VAL A 41 -16.79 2.64 7.23
CA VAL A 41 -17.70 1.66 6.62
C VAL A 41 -16.87 0.67 5.80
N GLY A 42 -16.94 -0.60 6.17
CA GLY A 42 -16.19 -1.70 5.54
C GLY A 42 -17.09 -2.84 5.07
N ALA A 43 -16.50 -3.91 4.56
CA ALA A 43 -17.20 -5.15 4.21
C ALA A 43 -17.09 -6.16 5.36
N ASN A 44 -18.22 -6.81 5.71
CA ASN A 44 -18.25 -7.82 6.76
C ASN A 44 -17.23 -8.94 6.52
N GLY A 45 -16.56 -9.39 7.58
CA GLY A 45 -15.61 -10.52 7.54
C GLY A 45 -14.33 -10.22 6.74
N ARG A 46 -13.99 -8.95 6.55
CA ARG A 46 -12.76 -8.53 5.91
C ARG A 46 -11.80 -7.89 6.92
N MET A 47 -10.55 -7.71 6.50
CA MET A 47 -9.43 -7.24 7.33
C MET A 47 -9.73 -5.88 8.00
N GLU A 48 -10.47 -5.00 7.33
CA GLU A 48 -10.86 -3.70 7.89
C GLU A 48 -11.67 -3.80 9.17
N MET A 49 -12.49 -4.87 9.34
CA MET A 49 -13.29 -5.08 10.54
C MET A 49 -12.44 -5.34 11.80
N GLU A 50 -11.18 -5.70 11.63
CA GLU A 50 -10.18 -5.91 12.68
C GLU A 50 -9.21 -4.72 12.78
N LYS A 51 -8.66 -4.27 11.65
CA LYS A 51 -7.59 -3.26 11.63
C LYS A 51 -8.05 -1.85 11.98
N VAL A 52 -9.27 -1.48 11.60
CA VAL A 52 -9.83 -0.15 11.90
C VAL A 52 -10.12 0.01 13.39
N PRO A 53 -10.77 -0.95 14.09
CA PRO A 53 -10.91 -0.88 15.55
C PRO A 53 -9.57 -0.90 16.29
N ALA A 54 -8.60 -1.68 15.82
CA ALA A 54 -7.25 -1.69 16.39
C ALA A 54 -6.53 -0.33 16.26
N ALA A 55 -6.93 0.51 15.28
CA ALA A 55 -6.47 1.89 15.13
C ALA A 55 -7.32 2.91 15.92
N GLY A 56 -8.28 2.48 16.75
CA GLY A 56 -9.11 3.32 17.62
C GLY A 56 -10.36 3.92 16.95
N TYR A 57 -10.76 3.45 15.76
CA TYR A 57 -11.93 3.98 15.06
C TYR A 57 -13.13 3.05 15.07
N ARG A 58 -14.32 3.63 15.09
CA ARG A 58 -15.58 2.90 14.92
C ARG A 58 -15.75 2.49 13.46
N ILE A 59 -16.20 1.25 13.23
CA ILE A 59 -16.50 0.73 11.89
C ILE A 59 -17.86 0.04 11.86
N VAL A 60 -18.58 0.19 10.75
CA VAL A 60 -19.79 -0.54 10.43
C VAL A 60 -19.59 -1.37 9.19
N GLY A 61 -19.84 -2.68 9.28
CA GLY A 61 -19.71 -3.58 8.15
C GLY A 61 -20.96 -3.63 7.28
N LEU A 62 -20.76 -3.62 5.96
CA LEU A 62 -21.79 -3.90 4.96
C LEU A 62 -21.69 -5.36 4.51
N PRO A 63 -22.80 -6.07 4.25
CA PRO A 63 -22.78 -7.44 3.76
C PRO A 63 -22.48 -7.50 2.24
N ILE A 64 -21.46 -6.78 1.80
CA ILE A 64 -21.02 -6.71 0.42
C ILE A 64 -19.74 -7.54 0.21
N SER A 65 -19.61 -8.14 -0.95
CA SER A 65 -18.44 -8.90 -1.37
C SER A 65 -18.19 -8.72 -2.85
N GLY A 66 -16.97 -8.98 -3.31
CA GLY A 66 -16.65 -8.97 -4.73
C GLY A 66 -17.10 -10.25 -5.44
N LEU A 67 -17.20 -10.15 -6.77
CA LEU A 67 -17.37 -11.31 -7.65
C LEU A 67 -16.24 -12.32 -7.46
N GLN A 68 -16.60 -13.58 -7.33
CA GLN A 68 -15.63 -14.67 -7.21
C GLN A 68 -15.16 -15.09 -8.62
N ARG A 69 -13.85 -14.99 -8.88
CA ARG A 69 -13.29 -15.32 -10.21
C ARG A 69 -13.17 -16.82 -10.50
N LYS A 70 -13.25 -17.68 -9.47
CA LYS A 70 -13.18 -19.15 -9.64
C LYS A 70 -14.58 -19.73 -9.75
N LEU A 71 -14.84 -20.47 -10.83
CA LEU A 71 -16.07 -21.22 -11.01
C LEU A 71 -16.10 -22.41 -10.04
N SER A 72 -16.94 -22.32 -9.01
CA SER A 72 -17.30 -23.43 -8.12
C SER A 72 -18.77 -23.28 -7.74
N LEU A 73 -19.46 -24.40 -7.40
CA LEU A 73 -20.87 -24.34 -6.95
C LEU A 73 -21.10 -23.37 -5.81
N LYS A 74 -20.15 -23.30 -4.86
CA LYS A 74 -20.19 -22.35 -3.74
C LYS A 74 -20.08 -20.89 -4.22
N ASN A 75 -19.29 -20.62 -5.23
CA ASN A 75 -19.12 -19.29 -5.81
C ASN A 75 -20.31 -18.86 -6.65
N ILE A 76 -20.94 -19.81 -7.38
CA ILE A 76 -22.16 -19.54 -8.14
C ILE A 76 -23.32 -19.15 -7.21
N LEU A 77 -23.53 -19.87 -6.11
CA LEU A 77 -24.53 -19.52 -5.08
C LEU A 77 -24.22 -18.17 -4.42
N HIS A 78 -22.95 -17.88 -4.20
CA HIS A 78 -22.49 -16.60 -3.68
C HIS A 78 -22.80 -15.46 -4.67
N ASP A 79 -22.57 -15.65 -5.95
CA ASP A 79 -22.77 -14.64 -6.99
C ASP A 79 -24.27 -14.40 -7.28
N ILE A 80 -25.12 -15.41 -7.15
CA ILE A 80 -26.60 -15.27 -7.19
C ILE A 80 -27.11 -14.38 -6.04
N ALA A 81 -26.50 -14.45 -4.85
CA ALA A 81 -26.84 -13.60 -3.73
C ALA A 81 -26.31 -12.15 -3.84
N LEU A 82 -25.39 -11.88 -4.77
CA LEU A 82 -24.72 -10.57 -4.90
C LEU A 82 -25.67 -9.39 -5.16
N PRO A 83 -26.69 -9.48 -6.03
CA PRO A 83 -27.66 -8.41 -6.24
C PRO A 83 -28.42 -8.05 -4.94
N PHE A 84 -28.87 -9.05 -4.19
CA PHE A 84 -29.57 -8.85 -2.92
C PHE A 84 -28.65 -8.21 -1.86
N LYS A 85 -27.42 -8.70 -1.75
CA LYS A 85 -26.38 -8.10 -0.87
C LYS A 85 -26.09 -6.64 -1.25
N THR A 86 -26.05 -6.34 -2.55
CA THR A 86 -25.82 -5.00 -3.06
C THR A 86 -27.00 -4.07 -2.71
N LEU A 87 -28.24 -4.51 -2.92
CA LEU A 87 -29.44 -3.76 -2.55
C LEU A 87 -29.51 -3.48 -1.05
N TYR A 88 -29.29 -4.51 -0.25
CA TYR A 88 -29.26 -4.37 1.20
C TYR A 88 -28.12 -3.44 1.68
N SER A 89 -26.92 -3.59 1.10
CA SER A 89 -25.80 -2.70 1.40
C SER A 89 -26.10 -1.23 1.05
N ARG A 90 -26.78 -0.99 -0.07
CA ARG A 90 -27.27 0.35 -0.44
C ARG A 90 -28.27 0.90 0.56
N ALA A 91 -29.24 0.10 1.00
CA ALA A 91 -30.24 0.51 2.01
C ALA A 91 -29.55 0.83 3.34
N LYS A 92 -28.62 -0.05 3.78
CA LYS A 92 -27.85 0.16 5.01
C LYS A 92 -26.95 1.39 4.94
N ALA A 93 -26.28 1.63 3.80
CA ALA A 93 -25.49 2.84 3.57
C ALA A 93 -26.33 4.12 3.66
N ARG A 94 -27.53 4.14 3.05
CA ARG A 94 -28.48 5.27 3.19
C ARG A 94 -28.91 5.50 4.62
N LYS A 95 -29.16 4.42 5.38
CA LYS A 95 -29.49 4.52 6.81
C LYS A 95 -28.33 5.15 7.58
N LEU A 96 -27.10 4.67 7.38
CA LEU A 96 -25.89 5.21 8.03
C LEU A 96 -25.71 6.72 7.73
N ILE A 97 -25.87 7.13 6.48
CA ILE A 97 -25.81 8.55 6.08
C ILE A 97 -26.83 9.38 6.85
N ARG A 98 -28.09 8.92 6.95
CA ARG A 98 -29.15 9.65 7.67
C ARG A 98 -28.92 9.74 9.17
N GLU A 99 -28.37 8.67 9.77
CA GLU A 99 -28.13 8.60 11.22
C GLU A 99 -26.87 9.36 11.62
N PHE A 100 -25.78 9.17 10.88
CA PHE A 100 -24.51 9.81 11.17
C PHE A 100 -24.46 11.27 10.71
N LYS A 101 -25.23 11.66 9.67
CA LYS A 101 -25.25 13.01 9.08
C LYS A 101 -23.84 13.54 8.80
N PRO A 102 -23.05 12.87 7.95
CA PRO A 102 -21.69 13.30 7.67
C PRO A 102 -21.65 14.62 6.92
N ASP A 103 -20.66 15.47 7.22
CA ASP A 103 -20.34 16.67 6.44
C ASP A 103 -19.65 16.28 5.13
N ILE A 104 -18.89 15.17 5.14
CA ILE A 104 -18.13 14.67 3.98
C ILE A 104 -18.04 13.15 3.98
N ALA A 105 -18.01 12.55 2.77
CA ALA A 105 -17.78 11.15 2.53
C ALA A 105 -16.48 10.93 1.73
N VAL A 106 -15.59 10.07 2.25
CA VAL A 106 -14.30 9.73 1.63
C VAL A 106 -14.27 8.25 1.25
N GLY A 107 -14.01 7.93 -0.01
CA GLY A 107 -13.81 6.58 -0.51
C GLY A 107 -12.35 6.31 -0.85
N VAL A 108 -11.79 5.23 -0.31
CA VAL A 108 -10.39 4.85 -0.54
C VAL A 108 -10.29 3.55 -1.35
N GLY A 109 -11.39 3.17 -1.99
CA GLY A 109 -11.46 1.92 -2.75
C GLY A 109 -12.00 0.73 -1.95
N GLY A 110 -12.16 -0.39 -2.64
CA GLY A 110 -12.77 -1.58 -2.08
C GLY A 110 -14.30 -1.63 -2.28
N TYR A 111 -14.87 -2.81 -2.00
CA TYR A 111 -16.27 -3.08 -2.31
C TYR A 111 -17.28 -2.23 -1.53
N ALA A 112 -16.96 -1.86 -0.28
CA ALA A 112 -17.84 -1.08 0.57
C ALA A 112 -17.92 0.41 0.15
N SER A 113 -16.91 0.92 -0.56
CA SER A 113 -16.88 2.33 -1.01
C SER A 113 -17.99 2.63 -2.00
N ALA A 114 -18.31 1.73 -2.93
CA ALA A 114 -19.34 1.98 -3.95
C ALA A 114 -20.72 2.27 -3.34
N PRO A 115 -21.34 1.39 -2.49
CA PRO A 115 -22.67 1.67 -1.92
C PRO A 115 -22.67 2.89 -1.01
N LEU A 116 -21.58 3.15 -0.25
CA LEU A 116 -21.49 4.32 0.61
C LEU A 116 -21.44 5.61 -0.20
N LEU A 117 -20.49 5.75 -1.12
CA LEU A 117 -20.32 6.99 -1.90
C LEU A 117 -21.52 7.24 -2.82
N MET A 118 -22.13 6.18 -3.39
CA MET A 118 -23.39 6.32 -4.12
C MET A 118 -24.55 6.81 -3.25
N ALA A 119 -24.58 6.44 -1.97
CA ALA A 119 -25.60 6.96 -1.04
C ALA A 119 -25.30 8.42 -0.67
N ALA A 120 -24.03 8.77 -0.42
CA ALA A 120 -23.60 10.13 -0.09
C ALA A 120 -23.86 11.11 -1.25
N THR A 121 -23.44 10.79 -2.48
CA THR A 121 -23.64 11.62 -3.65
C THR A 121 -25.14 11.85 -3.97
N ARG A 122 -25.99 10.84 -3.77
CA ARG A 122 -27.44 10.99 -3.91
C ARG A 122 -28.09 11.85 -2.82
N ALA A 123 -27.48 11.92 -1.66
CA ALA A 123 -27.90 12.77 -0.55
C ALA A 123 -27.26 14.17 -0.62
N HIS A 124 -26.58 14.49 -1.73
CA HIS A 124 -25.84 15.74 -1.93
C HIS A 124 -24.82 16.06 -0.83
N ILE A 125 -24.22 15.00 -0.25
CA ILE A 125 -23.14 15.14 0.71
C ILE A 125 -21.83 15.28 -0.07
N PRO A 126 -21.01 16.30 0.22
CA PRO A 126 -19.68 16.45 -0.35
C PRO A 126 -18.91 15.15 -0.30
N SER A 127 -18.33 14.74 -1.42
CA SER A 127 -17.76 13.41 -1.57
C SER A 127 -16.46 13.44 -2.34
N MET A 128 -15.49 12.64 -1.91
CA MET A 128 -14.23 12.48 -2.63
C MET A 128 -13.75 11.03 -2.62
N ILE A 129 -12.89 10.69 -3.57
CA ILE A 129 -12.19 9.41 -3.60
C ILE A 129 -10.67 9.62 -3.63
N GLN A 130 -9.94 8.63 -3.12
CA GLN A 130 -8.49 8.53 -3.25
C GLN A 130 -8.17 7.24 -4.02
N GLU A 131 -7.36 7.37 -5.07
CA GLU A 131 -6.86 6.26 -5.88
C GLU A 131 -5.36 6.08 -5.63
N GLN A 132 -4.99 4.88 -5.21
CA GLN A 132 -3.62 4.58 -4.78
C GLN A 132 -2.72 4.11 -5.91
N ASN A 133 -3.28 3.59 -6.99
CA ASN A 133 -2.53 2.89 -8.04
C ASN A 133 -2.45 3.71 -9.32
N GLY A 134 -1.44 3.44 -10.13
CA GLY A 134 -1.29 4.01 -11.46
C GLY A 134 -2.32 3.51 -12.49
N PHE A 135 -3.14 2.52 -12.11
CA PHE A 135 -4.32 2.07 -12.85
C PHE A 135 -5.54 2.07 -11.93
N ALA A 136 -6.57 2.84 -12.29
CA ALA A 136 -7.71 3.07 -11.43
C ALA A 136 -8.58 1.82 -11.25
N GLY A 137 -8.87 1.49 -9.99
CA GLY A 137 -9.75 0.39 -9.64
C GLY A 137 -11.20 0.62 -10.13
N LEU A 138 -11.89 -0.47 -10.46
CA LEU A 138 -13.26 -0.43 -10.99
C LEU A 138 -14.22 0.41 -10.13
N THR A 139 -14.16 0.27 -8.81
CA THR A 139 -15.00 1.03 -7.88
C THR A 139 -14.78 2.54 -8.03
N ASN A 140 -13.53 2.98 -8.05
CA ASN A 140 -13.19 4.39 -8.17
C ASN A 140 -13.56 4.94 -9.56
N ARG A 141 -13.36 4.16 -10.64
CA ARG A 141 -13.82 4.54 -11.99
C ARG A 141 -15.34 4.78 -12.05
N MET A 142 -16.13 3.90 -11.40
CA MET A 142 -17.59 4.06 -11.32
C MET A 142 -18.05 5.30 -10.55
N LEU A 143 -17.26 5.73 -9.58
CA LEU A 143 -17.55 6.86 -8.70
C LEU A 143 -17.02 8.19 -9.23
N GLY A 144 -15.97 8.19 -10.07
CA GLY A 144 -15.23 9.38 -10.47
C GLY A 144 -16.08 10.50 -11.05
N GLY A 145 -17.05 10.17 -11.92
CA GLY A 145 -17.99 11.18 -12.46
C GLY A 145 -18.97 11.78 -11.45
N LYS A 146 -19.16 11.12 -10.28
CA LYS A 146 -20.20 11.45 -9.29
C LYS A 146 -19.69 12.20 -8.07
N VAL A 147 -18.41 12.03 -7.72
CA VAL A 147 -17.78 12.71 -6.57
C VAL A 147 -17.28 14.09 -6.95
N ASP A 148 -17.02 14.93 -5.96
CA ASP A 148 -16.59 16.32 -6.15
C ASP A 148 -15.09 16.42 -6.45
N ARG A 149 -14.25 15.57 -5.84
CA ARG A 149 -12.80 15.53 -6.04
C ARG A 149 -12.26 14.11 -6.04
N ILE A 150 -11.12 13.94 -6.72
CA ILE A 150 -10.43 12.68 -6.90
C ILE A 150 -8.95 12.89 -6.62
N CYS A 151 -8.50 12.46 -5.44
CA CYS A 151 -7.10 12.48 -5.07
C CYS A 151 -6.40 11.27 -5.69
N VAL A 152 -5.29 11.49 -6.38
CA VAL A 152 -4.55 10.44 -7.10
C VAL A 152 -3.08 10.44 -6.70
N ALA A 153 -2.45 9.28 -6.82
CA ALA A 153 -1.05 9.10 -6.47
C ALA A 153 -0.10 9.13 -7.67
N TYR A 154 -0.62 9.05 -8.88
CA TYR A 154 0.15 8.98 -10.12
C TYR A 154 -0.40 9.93 -11.17
N GLU A 155 0.47 10.40 -12.06
CA GLU A 155 0.11 11.17 -13.25
C GLU A 155 -0.61 10.30 -14.30
N GLY A 156 -1.24 10.94 -15.31
CA GLY A 156 -1.93 10.26 -16.39
C GLY A 156 -3.27 9.65 -16.00
N MET A 157 -3.85 10.09 -14.87
CA MET A 157 -5.13 9.56 -14.38
C MET A 157 -6.35 10.19 -15.05
N GLU A 158 -6.17 11.22 -15.89
CA GLU A 158 -7.20 11.81 -16.76
C GLU A 158 -7.77 10.81 -17.76
N ARG A 159 -7.05 9.74 -18.07
CA ARG A 159 -7.57 8.61 -18.88
C ARG A 159 -8.67 7.82 -18.19
N PHE A 160 -8.86 7.97 -16.89
CA PHE A 160 -9.86 7.27 -16.08
C PHE A 160 -10.88 8.19 -15.45
N PHE A 161 -10.54 9.46 -15.25
CA PHE A 161 -11.31 10.40 -14.44
C PHE A 161 -11.43 11.77 -15.12
N PRO A 162 -12.49 12.56 -14.82
CA PRO A 162 -12.58 13.94 -15.25
C PRO A 162 -11.39 14.77 -14.75
N ALA A 163 -10.68 15.43 -15.66
CA ALA A 163 -9.45 16.17 -15.36
C ALA A 163 -9.66 17.32 -14.35
N ASP A 164 -10.80 17.99 -14.42
CA ASP A 164 -11.20 19.10 -13.52
C ASP A 164 -11.41 18.70 -12.06
N LYS A 165 -11.57 17.39 -11.80
CA LYS A 165 -11.73 16.83 -10.45
C LYS A 165 -10.45 16.26 -9.85
N LEU A 166 -9.41 16.10 -10.66
CA LEU A 166 -8.17 15.48 -10.23
C LEU A 166 -7.33 16.39 -9.32
N VAL A 167 -6.79 15.80 -8.26
CA VAL A 167 -5.84 16.43 -7.36
C VAL A 167 -4.67 15.45 -7.16
N MET A 168 -3.46 15.84 -7.55
CA MET A 168 -2.25 15.07 -7.29
C MET A 168 -1.92 15.18 -5.81
N SER A 169 -2.21 14.13 -5.04
CA SER A 169 -2.01 14.09 -3.60
C SER A 169 -0.89 13.16 -3.15
N GLY A 170 -0.61 12.13 -3.93
CA GLY A 170 0.17 10.99 -3.47
C GLY A 170 -0.65 9.99 -2.65
N ASN A 171 0.05 9.00 -2.11
CA ASN A 171 -0.52 8.01 -1.19
C ASN A 171 -0.17 8.36 0.26
N PRO A 172 -1.15 8.38 1.16
CA PRO A 172 -0.87 8.50 2.58
C PRO A 172 -0.01 7.34 3.09
N ILE A 173 1.14 7.65 3.61
CA ILE A 173 2.08 6.72 4.22
C ILE A 173 2.27 7.03 5.70
N ARG A 174 2.97 6.17 6.41
CA ARG A 174 3.31 6.40 7.82
C ARG A 174 4.26 7.58 7.96
N SER A 175 4.04 8.45 8.92
CA SER A 175 4.85 9.66 9.17
C SER A 175 6.31 9.36 9.57
N SER A 176 6.58 8.13 10.08
CA SER A 176 7.93 7.67 10.39
C SER A 176 8.77 7.34 9.15
N ILE A 177 8.14 7.18 7.98
CA ILE A 177 8.83 6.85 6.73
C ILE A 177 9.31 8.13 6.05
N ARG A 178 10.63 8.34 6.11
CA ARG A 178 11.32 9.53 5.57
C ARG A 178 12.78 9.19 5.29
N PRO A 179 13.54 10.02 4.57
CA PRO A 179 14.97 9.82 4.37
C PRO A 179 15.70 9.71 5.72
N ALA A 180 16.58 8.73 5.83
CA ALA A 180 17.34 8.50 7.05
C ALA A 180 18.55 9.42 7.12
N THR A 181 18.80 10.00 8.29
CA THR A 181 20.10 10.64 8.58
C THR A 181 21.16 9.57 8.83
N PRO A 182 22.47 9.91 8.76
CA PRO A 182 23.54 8.97 9.09
C PRO A 182 23.38 8.34 10.49
N GLU A 183 22.90 9.11 11.46
CA GLU A 183 22.67 8.65 12.84
C GLU A 183 21.53 7.63 12.89
N VAL A 184 20.43 7.88 12.19
CA VAL A 184 19.29 6.93 12.09
C VAL A 184 19.72 5.65 11.38
N ARG A 185 20.55 5.75 10.32
CA ARG A 185 21.13 4.58 9.66
C ARG A 185 22.02 3.77 10.62
N ALA A 186 22.90 4.41 11.38
CA ALA A 186 23.74 3.74 12.36
C ALA A 186 22.90 3.00 13.43
N GLN A 187 21.84 3.65 13.94
CA GLN A 187 20.91 3.03 14.87
C GLN A 187 20.17 1.82 14.24
N ALA A 188 19.78 1.93 12.99
CA ALA A 188 19.11 0.86 12.26
C ALA A 188 20.02 -0.36 12.04
N LEU A 189 21.28 -0.13 11.65
CA LEU A 189 22.30 -1.18 11.52
C LEU A 189 22.52 -1.88 12.87
N ALA A 190 22.69 -1.13 13.94
CA ALA A 190 22.85 -1.68 15.29
C ALA A 190 21.62 -2.48 15.74
N TYR A 191 20.40 -1.98 15.46
CA TYR A 191 19.14 -2.65 15.79
C TYR A 191 19.01 -4.03 15.14
N TYR A 192 19.42 -4.16 13.87
CA TYR A 192 19.40 -5.43 13.15
C TYR A 192 20.67 -6.24 13.30
N GLY A 193 21.70 -5.75 14.01
CA GLY A 193 23.00 -6.41 14.15
C GLY A 193 23.74 -6.54 12.82
N LEU A 194 23.67 -5.51 11.97
CA LEU A 194 24.30 -5.48 10.65
C LEU A 194 25.68 -4.81 10.71
N ASP A 195 26.62 -5.32 9.91
CA ASP A 195 27.98 -4.77 9.81
C ASP A 195 28.01 -3.56 8.86
N ALA A 196 28.36 -2.39 9.40
CA ALA A 196 28.43 -1.15 8.63
C ALA A 196 29.43 -1.18 7.46
N ALA A 197 30.39 -2.12 7.45
CA ALA A 197 31.35 -2.30 6.36
C ALA A 197 30.77 -3.05 5.15
N LYS A 198 29.62 -3.71 5.33
CA LYS A 198 28.98 -4.53 4.29
C LYS A 198 27.88 -3.77 3.54
N LYS A 199 27.40 -4.38 2.47
CA LYS A 199 26.20 -3.95 1.73
C LYS A 199 24.95 -4.60 2.32
N HIS A 200 23.83 -3.90 2.27
CA HIS A 200 22.58 -4.37 2.88
C HIS A 200 21.44 -4.43 1.85
N LEU A 201 20.94 -5.64 1.62
CA LEU A 201 19.74 -5.89 0.84
C LEU A 201 18.53 -6.05 1.78
N LEU A 202 17.45 -5.34 1.49
CA LEU A 202 16.16 -5.55 2.13
C LEU A 202 15.22 -6.26 1.15
N ILE A 203 14.80 -7.48 1.47
CA ILE A 203 13.88 -8.27 0.64
C ILE A 203 12.53 -8.35 1.34
N VAL A 204 11.48 -7.76 0.73
CA VAL A 204 10.14 -7.62 1.34
C VAL A 204 9.05 -8.17 0.44
N GLY A 205 8.39 -9.23 0.89
CA GLY A 205 7.26 -9.85 0.19
C GLY A 205 5.89 -9.19 0.45
N GLY A 206 5.83 -8.19 1.35
CA GLY A 206 4.58 -7.64 1.88
C GLY A 206 4.04 -8.46 3.07
N SER A 207 2.96 -7.99 3.74
CA SER A 207 2.47 -8.55 5.01
C SER A 207 2.09 -10.04 4.95
N LEU A 208 1.62 -10.52 3.82
CA LEU A 208 1.32 -11.94 3.60
C LEU A 208 2.52 -12.73 3.07
N GLY A 209 3.52 -12.03 2.56
CA GLY A 209 4.69 -12.61 1.93
C GLY A 209 4.55 -12.82 0.42
N CYS A 210 5.65 -13.23 -0.20
CA CYS A 210 5.75 -13.49 -1.62
C CYS A 210 6.49 -14.80 -1.87
N GLY A 211 5.79 -15.84 -2.34
CA GLY A 211 6.38 -17.15 -2.58
C GLY A 211 7.50 -17.11 -3.62
N THR A 212 7.40 -16.26 -4.65
CA THR A 212 8.47 -16.13 -5.65
C THR A 212 9.74 -15.58 -5.02
N LEU A 213 9.68 -14.49 -4.26
CA LEU A 213 10.85 -13.92 -3.59
C LEU A 213 11.45 -14.90 -2.59
N ASN A 214 10.61 -15.56 -1.78
CA ASN A 214 11.06 -16.54 -0.79
C ASN A 214 11.79 -17.71 -1.46
N ARG A 215 11.20 -18.34 -2.46
CA ARG A 215 11.82 -19.47 -3.18
C ARG A 215 13.09 -19.06 -3.92
N THR A 216 13.10 -17.86 -4.50
CA THR A 216 14.32 -17.33 -5.17
C THR A 216 15.47 -17.19 -4.17
N LEU A 217 15.19 -16.63 -2.99
CA LEU A 217 16.21 -16.47 -1.97
C LEU A 217 16.65 -17.81 -1.38
N MET A 218 15.71 -18.72 -1.10
CA MET A 218 16.03 -20.07 -0.61
C MET A 218 16.92 -20.84 -1.60
N ALA A 219 16.61 -20.78 -2.91
CA ALA A 219 17.44 -21.42 -3.93
C ALA A 219 18.85 -20.80 -4.03
N TRP A 220 18.98 -19.49 -3.87
CA TRP A 220 20.27 -18.82 -3.84
C TRP A 220 21.10 -19.23 -2.60
N ILE A 221 20.44 -19.39 -1.45
CA ILE A 221 21.07 -19.90 -0.22
C ILE A 221 21.54 -21.35 -0.41
N GLU A 222 20.73 -22.21 -1.02
CA GLU A 222 21.09 -23.61 -1.31
C GLU A 222 22.28 -23.72 -2.27
N ALA A 223 22.45 -22.77 -3.17
CA ALA A 223 23.60 -22.66 -4.06
C ALA A 223 24.88 -22.14 -3.36
N GLY A 224 24.84 -21.87 -2.03
CA GLY A 224 25.99 -21.39 -1.27
C GLY A 224 26.15 -19.86 -1.29
N CYS A 225 25.12 -19.11 -1.55
CA CYS A 225 25.11 -17.63 -1.58
C CYS A 225 26.12 -17.02 -2.56
N PRO A 226 26.19 -17.44 -3.83
CA PRO A 226 27.22 -17.00 -4.75
C PRO A 226 27.22 -15.47 -4.93
N GLY A 227 28.40 -14.83 -4.80
CA GLY A 227 28.58 -13.38 -4.94
C GLY A 227 28.03 -12.54 -3.79
N GLY A 228 27.70 -13.18 -2.64
CA GLY A 228 27.11 -12.50 -1.48
C GLY A 228 28.06 -12.35 -0.29
N GLU A 229 29.37 -12.48 -0.47
CA GLU A 229 30.37 -12.53 0.61
C GLU A 229 30.42 -11.26 1.46
N ASP A 230 30.18 -10.11 0.84
CA ASP A 230 30.18 -8.79 1.46
C ASP A 230 28.76 -8.17 1.58
N VAL A 231 27.71 -9.00 1.42
CA VAL A 231 26.31 -8.57 1.48
C VAL A 231 25.60 -9.19 2.68
N GLU A 232 24.87 -8.39 3.43
CA GLU A 232 23.92 -8.86 4.45
C GLU A 232 22.48 -8.62 4.02
N ILE A 233 21.60 -9.54 4.37
CA ILE A 233 20.20 -9.53 3.91
C ILE A 233 19.25 -9.43 5.10
N LEU A 234 18.35 -8.44 5.06
CA LEU A 234 17.13 -8.41 5.85
C LEU A 234 15.99 -9.00 5.00
N TRP A 235 15.43 -10.12 5.44
CA TRP A 235 14.41 -10.85 4.70
C TRP A 235 13.10 -10.92 5.46
N GLN A 236 12.05 -10.29 4.92
CA GLN A 236 10.69 -10.42 5.41
C GLN A 236 9.94 -11.46 4.55
N CYS A 237 9.78 -12.67 5.07
CA CYS A 237 9.16 -13.77 4.33
C CYS A 237 7.62 -13.69 4.27
N GLY A 238 6.99 -13.01 5.23
CA GLY A 238 5.54 -12.89 5.36
C GLY A 238 4.91 -14.02 6.17
N LYS A 239 3.82 -13.69 6.88
CA LYS A 239 3.15 -14.61 7.82
C LYS A 239 2.70 -15.94 7.19
N TYR A 240 2.34 -15.92 5.90
CA TYR A 240 1.89 -17.12 5.22
C TYR A 240 3.01 -18.15 5.01
N TYR A 241 4.24 -17.69 4.83
CA TYR A 241 5.42 -18.51 4.54
C TYR A 241 6.32 -18.76 5.75
N GLU A 242 5.97 -18.24 6.92
CA GLU A 242 6.80 -18.31 8.13
C GLU A 242 7.22 -19.75 8.48
N LYS A 243 6.27 -20.69 8.45
CA LYS A 243 6.57 -22.11 8.77
C LYS A 243 7.49 -22.76 7.74
N GLU A 244 7.30 -22.46 6.46
CA GLU A 244 8.13 -22.95 5.36
C GLU A 244 9.56 -22.44 5.49
N VAL A 245 9.71 -21.13 5.70
CA VAL A 245 11.03 -20.51 5.85
C VAL A 245 11.71 -20.92 7.15
N ALA A 246 10.99 -21.04 8.26
CA ALA A 246 11.53 -21.54 9.53
C ALA A 246 12.09 -22.95 9.38
N ALA A 247 11.36 -23.86 8.74
CA ALA A 247 11.82 -25.23 8.47
C ALA A 247 13.06 -25.24 7.55
N PHE A 248 13.07 -24.38 6.53
CA PHE A 248 14.21 -24.23 5.63
C PHE A 248 15.47 -23.72 6.37
N MET A 249 15.32 -22.73 7.26
CA MET A 249 16.43 -22.12 7.99
C MET A 249 16.94 -22.96 9.18
N GLN A 250 16.17 -23.96 9.60
CA GLN A 250 16.53 -24.82 10.74
C GLN A 250 17.89 -25.50 10.53
N GLY A 251 18.81 -25.32 11.48
CA GLY A 251 20.16 -25.88 11.42
C GLY A 251 21.12 -25.21 10.43
N ARG A 252 20.73 -24.12 9.79
CA ARG A 252 21.60 -23.33 8.91
C ARG A 252 22.18 -22.15 9.68
N GLU A 253 23.48 -22.09 9.82
CA GLU A 253 24.19 -20.94 10.38
C GLU A 253 24.55 -19.95 9.28
N LEU A 254 23.69 -18.95 9.08
CA LEU A 254 23.81 -17.93 8.04
C LEU A 254 23.81 -16.52 8.67
N PRO A 255 24.94 -16.11 9.30
CA PRO A 255 25.00 -14.84 10.04
C PRO A 255 24.80 -13.60 9.17
N ALA A 256 24.93 -13.72 7.84
CA ALA A 256 24.66 -12.65 6.90
C ALA A 256 23.16 -12.49 6.56
N ILE A 257 22.29 -13.39 7.03
CA ILE A 257 20.86 -13.37 6.70
C ILE A 257 20.02 -13.26 7.97
N ARG A 258 19.28 -12.15 8.11
CA ARG A 258 18.28 -11.94 9.17
C ARG A 258 16.91 -12.07 8.53
N TRP A 259 16.13 -13.04 8.97
CA TRP A 259 14.79 -13.25 8.46
C TRP A 259 13.73 -13.12 9.55
N SER A 260 12.54 -12.69 9.14
CA SER A 260 11.37 -12.63 10.01
C SER A 260 10.10 -12.75 9.19
N ALA A 261 9.01 -13.18 9.84
CA ALA A 261 7.69 -13.19 9.20
C ALA A 261 7.16 -11.77 8.94
N PHE A 262 7.51 -10.82 9.81
CA PHE A 262 7.06 -9.44 9.75
C PHE A 262 8.11 -8.49 10.32
N ILE A 263 8.31 -7.36 9.67
CA ILE A 263 9.20 -6.28 10.12
C ILE A 263 8.35 -5.19 10.75
N GLU A 264 8.50 -4.97 12.05
CA GLU A 264 7.77 -3.94 12.79
C GLU A 264 8.35 -2.54 12.52
N ARG A 265 9.67 -2.43 12.56
CA ARG A 265 10.42 -1.19 12.34
C ARG A 265 10.86 -1.06 10.88
N MET A 266 9.83 -0.91 9.98
CA MET A 266 10.09 -0.69 8.55
C MET A 266 10.89 0.59 8.29
N ASP A 267 10.74 1.61 9.13
CA ASP A 267 11.56 2.82 9.11
C ASP A 267 13.05 2.49 9.24
N TYR A 268 13.42 1.63 10.20
CA TYR A 268 14.79 1.16 10.37
C TYR A 268 15.23 0.21 9.24
N ALA A 269 14.34 -0.66 8.76
CA ALA A 269 14.67 -1.54 7.65
C ALA A 269 15.00 -0.75 6.37
N TYR A 270 14.21 0.27 6.05
CA TYR A 270 14.51 1.19 4.96
C TYR A 270 15.80 2.00 5.21
N ALA A 271 16.02 2.47 6.44
CA ALA A 271 17.23 3.23 6.79
C ALA A 271 18.52 2.38 6.65
N ALA A 272 18.48 1.10 7.03
CA ALA A 272 19.61 0.17 6.92
C ALA A 272 19.93 -0.20 5.47
N ALA A 273 18.93 -0.33 4.61
CA ALA A 273 19.07 -0.86 3.26
C ALA A 273 19.90 0.05 2.34
N ASP A 274 20.79 -0.55 1.54
CA ASP A 274 21.43 0.07 0.38
C ASP A 274 20.60 -0.19 -0.90
N LEU A 275 19.94 -1.36 -0.99
CA LEU A 275 19.04 -1.69 -2.08
C LEU A 275 17.85 -2.49 -1.54
N ILE A 276 16.68 -2.21 -2.08
CA ILE A 276 15.43 -2.89 -1.73
C ILE A 276 14.99 -3.80 -2.87
N VAL A 277 14.51 -4.99 -2.54
CA VAL A 277 13.77 -5.87 -3.43
C VAL A 277 12.35 -6.01 -2.88
N SER A 278 11.34 -5.60 -3.64
CA SER A 278 9.96 -5.55 -3.13
C SER A 278 8.92 -5.85 -4.20
N ARG A 279 7.72 -6.25 -3.75
CA ARG A 279 6.51 -6.10 -4.56
C ARG A 279 6.19 -4.62 -4.75
N SER A 280 5.56 -4.27 -5.88
CA SER A 280 5.19 -2.90 -6.24
C SER A 280 3.76 -2.54 -5.83
N GLY A 281 3.37 -2.89 -4.60
CA GLY A 281 2.13 -2.41 -4.00
C GLY A 281 2.18 -0.89 -3.79
N ALA A 282 1.05 -0.21 -3.95
CA ALA A 282 0.99 1.25 -3.91
C ALA A 282 1.66 1.89 -2.68
N SER A 283 1.41 1.35 -1.48
CA SER A 283 2.04 1.86 -0.25
C SER A 283 3.55 1.65 -0.25
N SER A 284 4.03 0.46 -0.68
CA SER A 284 5.47 0.16 -0.73
C SER A 284 6.20 1.09 -1.70
N VAL A 285 5.63 1.31 -2.89
CA VAL A 285 6.21 2.25 -3.88
C VAL A 285 6.31 3.66 -3.28
N SER A 286 5.24 4.14 -2.66
CA SER A 286 5.22 5.48 -2.06
C SER A 286 6.16 5.61 -0.86
N GLU A 287 6.29 4.57 -0.02
CA GLU A 287 7.24 4.53 1.09
C GLU A 287 8.70 4.54 0.58
N ILE A 288 9.00 3.78 -0.46
CA ILE A 288 10.33 3.72 -1.09
C ILE A 288 10.72 5.09 -1.69
N CYS A 289 9.79 5.73 -2.40
CA CYS A 289 9.99 7.10 -2.88
C CYS A 289 10.25 8.08 -1.72
N ALA A 290 9.43 8.01 -0.66
CA ALA A 290 9.56 8.91 0.49
C ALA A 290 10.87 8.73 1.27
N CYS A 291 11.44 7.53 1.27
CA CYS A 291 12.77 7.26 1.82
C CYS A 291 13.91 7.62 0.87
N GLY A 292 13.63 7.87 -0.41
CA GLY A 292 14.66 8.05 -1.44
C GLY A 292 15.55 6.81 -1.57
N LYS A 293 14.96 5.62 -1.75
CA LYS A 293 15.72 4.36 -1.79
C LYS A 293 15.67 3.71 -3.17
N ALA A 294 16.82 3.19 -3.59
CA ALA A 294 16.91 2.35 -4.79
C ALA A 294 16.15 1.04 -4.59
N CYS A 295 15.41 0.61 -5.61
CA CYS A 295 14.59 -0.59 -5.54
C CYS A 295 14.56 -1.38 -6.84
N ILE A 296 14.58 -2.72 -6.71
CA ILE A 296 14.16 -3.64 -7.77
C ILE A 296 12.74 -4.11 -7.43
N PHE A 297 11.78 -3.75 -8.25
CA PHE A 297 10.42 -4.24 -8.11
C PHE A 297 10.23 -5.59 -8.79
N VAL A 298 9.50 -6.47 -8.12
CA VAL A 298 9.00 -7.74 -8.67
C VAL A 298 7.48 -7.71 -8.60
N PRO A 299 6.78 -7.18 -9.61
CA PRO A 299 5.32 -7.05 -9.60
C PRO A 299 4.62 -8.39 -9.44
N SER A 300 3.53 -8.43 -8.66
CA SER A 300 2.73 -9.64 -8.51
C SER A 300 1.85 -9.85 -9.74
N PRO A 301 1.87 -11.03 -10.37
CA PRO A 301 0.98 -11.33 -11.50
C PRO A 301 -0.47 -11.62 -11.06
N ASN A 302 -0.70 -11.78 -9.75
CA ASN A 302 -1.99 -12.20 -9.19
C ASN A 302 -2.85 -11.05 -8.68
N VAL A 303 -2.64 -9.85 -9.19
CA VAL A 303 -3.41 -8.65 -8.81
C VAL A 303 -4.41 -8.25 -9.88
N ALA A 304 -5.42 -7.48 -9.51
CA ALA A 304 -6.40 -6.98 -10.45
C ALA A 304 -5.75 -6.00 -11.43
N GLU A 305 -6.06 -6.14 -12.74
CA GLU A 305 -5.72 -5.16 -13.77
C GLU A 305 -4.22 -4.85 -13.85
N ASP A 306 -3.38 -5.81 -13.43
CA ASP A 306 -1.90 -5.70 -13.43
C ASP A 306 -1.36 -4.40 -12.81
N HIS A 307 -2.07 -3.85 -11.82
CA HIS A 307 -1.75 -2.54 -11.25
C HIS A 307 -0.34 -2.49 -10.65
N GLN A 308 0.24 -3.62 -10.20
CA GLN A 308 1.61 -3.61 -9.68
C GLN A 308 2.64 -3.37 -10.77
N THR A 309 2.46 -3.90 -11.97
CA THR A 309 3.33 -3.57 -13.11
C THR A 309 3.22 -2.08 -13.46
N HIS A 310 2.01 -1.54 -13.48
CA HIS A 310 1.82 -0.10 -13.72
C HIS A 310 2.50 0.77 -12.65
N ASN A 311 2.39 0.40 -11.38
CA ASN A 311 3.06 1.12 -10.29
C ASN A 311 4.59 1.07 -10.43
N ALA A 312 5.17 -0.11 -10.73
CA ALA A 312 6.61 -0.26 -10.95
C ALA A 312 7.08 0.56 -12.15
N MET A 313 6.36 0.48 -13.27
CA MET A 313 6.73 1.17 -14.50
C MET A 313 6.72 2.70 -14.37
N ALA A 314 5.89 3.25 -13.48
CA ALA A 314 5.91 4.69 -13.19
C ALA A 314 7.27 5.17 -12.66
N LEU A 315 8.00 4.32 -11.92
CA LEU A 315 9.35 4.60 -11.43
C LEU A 315 10.42 4.19 -12.43
N VAL A 316 10.27 3.02 -13.07
CA VAL A 316 11.24 2.49 -14.03
C VAL A 316 11.41 3.44 -15.21
N SER A 317 10.31 3.99 -15.75
CA SER A 317 10.35 4.95 -16.87
C SER A 317 11.06 6.28 -16.54
N ARG A 318 11.30 6.54 -15.25
CA ARG A 318 12.02 7.71 -14.73
C ARG A 318 13.38 7.37 -14.15
N SER A 319 13.92 6.20 -14.44
CA SER A 319 15.19 5.71 -13.87
C SER A 319 15.22 5.69 -12.33
N ALA A 320 14.06 5.68 -11.67
CA ALA A 320 13.91 5.71 -10.21
C ALA A 320 13.88 4.30 -9.59
N ALA A 321 13.72 3.27 -10.40
CA ALA A 321 13.72 1.87 -9.98
C ALA A 321 14.11 0.96 -11.14
N GLU A 322 14.37 -0.31 -10.80
CA GLU A 322 14.43 -1.39 -11.76
C GLU A 322 13.30 -2.39 -11.57
N MET A 323 13.08 -3.26 -12.54
CA MET A 323 12.03 -4.27 -12.45
C MET A 323 12.54 -5.62 -12.96
N VAL A 324 12.09 -6.67 -12.29
CA VAL A 324 12.22 -8.07 -12.75
C VAL A 324 10.82 -8.66 -12.75
N ARG A 325 10.43 -9.31 -13.85
CA ARG A 325 9.13 -9.98 -13.91
C ARG A 325 9.11 -11.16 -12.93
N ASP A 326 7.96 -11.43 -12.31
CA ASP A 326 7.81 -12.51 -11.33
C ASP A 326 8.31 -13.87 -11.84
N ALA A 327 8.01 -14.19 -13.11
CA ALA A 327 8.43 -15.43 -13.75
C ALA A 327 9.96 -15.53 -13.98
N ASP A 328 10.63 -14.39 -14.09
CA ASP A 328 12.08 -14.31 -14.37
C ASP A 328 12.89 -14.22 -13.06
N ALA A 329 12.25 -13.89 -11.94
CA ALA A 329 12.90 -13.67 -10.64
C ALA A 329 13.79 -14.86 -10.20
N PRO A 330 13.39 -16.13 -10.34
CA PRO A 330 14.24 -17.25 -9.94
C PRO A 330 15.59 -17.32 -10.65
N LYS A 331 15.71 -16.73 -11.83
CA LYS A 331 16.92 -16.80 -12.65
C LYS A 331 17.75 -15.51 -12.66
N GLN A 332 17.12 -14.37 -12.39
CA GLN A 332 17.76 -13.07 -12.65
C GLN A 332 17.86 -12.18 -11.41
N LEU A 333 17.00 -12.40 -10.40
CA LEU A 333 16.82 -11.43 -9.34
C LEU A 333 18.07 -11.25 -8.46
N MET A 334 18.66 -12.37 -8.00
CA MET A 334 19.81 -12.29 -7.09
C MET A 334 21.03 -11.74 -7.79
N ASP A 335 21.37 -12.23 -8.99
CA ASP A 335 22.49 -11.71 -9.78
C ASP A 335 22.36 -10.21 -10.04
N LYS A 336 21.14 -9.78 -10.41
CA LYS A 336 20.83 -8.37 -10.65
C LYS A 336 20.94 -7.54 -9.36
N ALA A 337 20.44 -8.03 -8.25
CA ALA A 337 20.49 -7.32 -6.96
C ALA A 337 21.92 -7.19 -6.45
N LEU A 338 22.71 -8.25 -6.54
CA LEU A 338 24.12 -8.26 -6.16
C LEU A 338 24.97 -7.35 -7.03
N ALA A 339 24.76 -7.35 -8.35
CA ALA A 339 25.44 -6.41 -9.22
C ALA A 339 25.07 -4.95 -8.92
N LEU A 340 23.76 -4.68 -8.76
CA LEU A 340 23.25 -3.32 -8.56
C LEU A 340 23.67 -2.72 -7.23
N VAL A 341 23.70 -3.50 -6.12
CA VAL A 341 24.06 -2.97 -4.80
C VAL A 341 25.49 -2.43 -4.73
N HIS A 342 26.36 -2.86 -5.64
CA HIS A 342 27.74 -2.39 -5.79
C HIS A 342 27.89 -1.22 -6.78
N ASP A 343 26.88 -0.97 -7.63
CA ASP A 343 26.88 0.15 -8.57
C ASP A 343 26.46 1.45 -7.86
N LYS A 344 27.42 2.11 -7.21
CA LYS A 344 27.18 3.35 -6.46
C LYS A 344 26.56 4.45 -7.31
N ALA A 345 26.95 4.56 -8.59
CA ALA A 345 26.45 5.61 -9.49
C ALA A 345 24.97 5.37 -9.80
N ARG A 346 24.62 4.13 -10.13
CA ARG A 346 23.25 3.74 -10.45
C ARG A 346 22.33 3.81 -9.21
N ILE A 347 22.80 3.38 -8.05
CA ILE A 347 22.06 3.53 -6.77
C ILE A 347 21.75 5.01 -6.50
N ALA A 348 22.76 5.89 -6.58
CA ALA A 348 22.56 7.33 -6.32
C ALA A 348 21.58 7.97 -7.32
N GLU A 349 21.66 7.63 -8.60
CA GLU A 349 20.70 8.08 -9.61
C GLU A 349 19.27 7.64 -9.27
N MET A 350 19.09 6.36 -8.94
CA MET A 350 17.78 5.81 -8.59
C MET A 350 17.21 6.45 -7.32
N GLU A 351 18.02 6.65 -6.28
CA GLU A 351 17.62 7.28 -5.03
C GLU A 351 17.18 8.73 -5.25
N GLN A 352 17.94 9.52 -6.02
CA GLN A 352 17.59 10.89 -6.37
C GLN A 352 16.26 10.96 -7.14
N ASN A 353 16.10 10.11 -8.16
CA ASN A 353 14.91 10.08 -8.99
C ASN A 353 13.69 9.60 -8.20
N ALA A 354 13.84 8.58 -7.34
CA ALA A 354 12.77 8.09 -6.48
C ALA A 354 12.31 9.18 -5.49
N PHE A 355 13.25 9.88 -4.85
CA PHE A 355 12.93 10.96 -3.92
C PHE A 355 12.23 12.14 -4.61
N ALA A 356 12.63 12.49 -5.84
CA ALA A 356 11.96 13.53 -6.63
C ALA A 356 10.50 13.20 -6.96
N MET A 357 10.11 11.93 -6.91
CA MET A 357 8.73 11.48 -7.08
C MET A 357 7.94 11.38 -5.77
N ALA A 358 8.57 11.65 -4.63
CA ALA A 358 7.93 11.55 -3.33
C ALA A 358 6.86 12.63 -3.12
N LEU A 359 5.74 12.22 -2.55
CA LEU A 359 4.64 13.11 -2.11
C LEU A 359 4.36 12.86 -0.63
N PRO A 360 5.26 13.29 0.28
CA PRO A 360 5.21 12.91 1.69
C PRO A 360 4.00 13.48 2.43
N ASP A 361 3.45 14.60 1.97
CA ASP A 361 2.34 15.31 2.61
C ASP A 361 0.96 14.86 2.09
N ALA A 362 0.88 13.67 1.51
CA ALA A 362 -0.33 13.15 0.88
C ALA A 362 -1.58 13.23 1.77
N ALA A 363 -1.47 12.84 3.04
CA ALA A 363 -2.59 12.90 3.98
C ALA A 363 -3.06 14.34 4.23
N ALA A 364 -2.13 15.29 4.31
CA ALA A 364 -2.45 16.71 4.46
C ALA A 364 -3.15 17.24 3.21
N THR A 365 -2.60 16.99 2.04
CA THR A 365 -3.20 17.41 0.76
C THR A 365 -4.61 16.87 0.59
N ILE A 366 -4.87 15.60 0.96
CA ILE A 366 -6.20 14.98 0.89
C ILE A 366 -7.16 15.64 1.86
N VAL A 367 -6.74 15.93 3.09
CA VAL A 367 -7.59 16.59 4.10
C VAL A 367 -7.85 18.05 3.70
N ASP A 368 -6.87 18.77 3.18
CA ASP A 368 -7.05 20.12 2.65
C ASP A 368 -8.03 20.15 1.48
N CYS A 369 -7.93 19.19 0.57
CA CYS A 369 -8.88 18.98 -0.51
C CYS A 369 -10.30 18.74 0.03
N ALA A 370 -10.44 17.92 1.10
CA ALA A 370 -11.71 17.67 1.75
C ALA A 370 -12.35 18.95 2.33
N TYR A 371 -11.57 19.76 3.03
CA TYR A 371 -12.06 21.05 3.54
C TYR A 371 -12.37 22.04 2.40
N GLY A 372 -11.66 21.96 1.27
CA GLY A 372 -11.87 22.80 0.10
C GLY A 372 -13.22 22.59 -0.59
N ILE A 373 -13.81 21.40 -0.53
CA ILE A 373 -15.13 21.09 -1.11
C ILE A 373 -16.32 21.38 -0.18
N LEU A 374 -16.05 21.76 1.08
CA LEU A 374 -17.08 22.07 2.09
C LEU A 374 -17.52 23.55 2.10
N ARG A 375 -17.11 24.31 1.12
CA ARG A 375 -17.39 25.75 0.99
C ARG A 375 -18.75 26.03 0.42
#